data_7aee027a4c282e52e89c82b44230ad4b
#
_entry.id   7aee027a4c282e52e89c82b44230ad4b
#
_cell.length_a   1.000
_cell.length_b   1.000
_cell.length_c   1.000
_cell.angle_alpha   90.00
_cell.angle_beta   90.00
_cell.angle_gamma   90.00
#
_symmetry.space_group_name_H-M   'P 1'
#
loop_
_entity.id
_entity.type
_entity.pdbx_description
1 polymer ?
#
loop_
_entity_poly.entity_id
_entity_poly.type
_entity_poly.pdbx_seq_one_letter_code
_entity_poly.pdbx_strand_id
1 'polypeptide(L)'
;MSTAWIDVAGKDDVPEDDVVGIDINEKSIALYQVEGEIYATDNICTNGNARLCDGFLEGHEIECPLHQGKFDVRNGKAMCAPLTEDIRIYPVKIENGRVLVEL
;
A
#
# COMPACT_ATOMS: atom_id res chain seq x y z
N MET A 1 12.47 -3.00 19.23
CA MET A 1 11.54 -1.85 19.20
C MET A 1 10.13 -2.35 19.06
N SER A 2 9.25 -1.74 19.82
CA SER A 2 7.86 -2.10 19.73
C SER A 2 7.19 -1.36 18.59
N THR A 3 6.28 -2.04 17.90
CA THR A 3 5.39 -1.43 16.94
C THR A 3 4.02 -1.26 17.59
N ALA A 4 3.18 -0.46 16.99
CA ALA A 4 1.83 -0.24 17.49
C ALA A 4 0.84 -0.32 16.35
N TRP A 5 -0.35 -0.83 16.66
CA TRP A 5 -1.46 -0.83 15.72
C TRP A 5 -2.11 0.56 15.73
N ILE A 6 -2.10 1.19 14.57
CA ILE A 6 -2.61 2.54 14.40
C ILE A 6 -3.86 2.48 13.54
N ASP A 7 -4.94 3.09 14.01
CA ASP A 7 -6.18 3.26 13.24
C ASP A 7 -5.92 4.32 12.18
N VAL A 8 -5.93 3.94 10.91
CA VAL A 8 -5.55 4.83 9.82
C VAL A 8 -6.73 5.24 8.93
N ALA A 9 -7.80 4.46 8.89
CA ALA A 9 -8.94 4.76 8.02
C ALA A 9 -10.12 3.87 8.35
N GLY A 10 -11.31 4.23 7.85
CA GLY A 10 -12.42 3.31 7.79
C GLY A 10 -12.23 2.37 6.60
N LYS A 11 -12.68 1.12 6.73
CA LYS A 11 -12.61 0.19 5.62
C LYS A 11 -13.36 0.74 4.40
N ASP A 12 -14.48 1.43 4.64
CA ASP A 12 -15.29 2.01 3.55
C ASP A 12 -14.60 3.20 2.87
N ASP A 13 -13.52 3.72 3.46
CA ASP A 13 -12.75 4.81 2.86
C ASP A 13 -11.74 4.30 1.83
N VAL A 14 -11.57 2.97 1.74
CA VAL A 14 -10.69 2.35 0.76
C VAL A 14 -11.57 1.72 -0.32
N PRO A 15 -11.66 2.33 -1.51
CA PRO A 15 -12.51 1.79 -2.56
C PRO A 15 -12.07 0.40 -3.01
N GLU A 16 -13.03 -0.41 -3.46
CA GLU A 16 -12.71 -1.73 -3.99
C GLU A 16 -11.88 -1.62 -5.26
N ASP A 17 -10.89 -2.52 -5.38
CA ASP A 17 -9.99 -2.59 -6.52
C ASP A 17 -9.29 -1.26 -6.79
N ASP A 18 -8.95 -0.55 -5.72
CA ASP A 18 -8.32 0.76 -5.83
C ASP A 18 -7.34 0.98 -4.68
N VAL A 19 -6.67 2.12 -4.72
CA VAL A 19 -5.64 2.49 -3.76
C VAL A 19 -5.89 3.91 -3.24
N VAL A 20 -5.58 4.11 -1.96
CA VAL A 20 -5.60 5.46 -1.35
C VAL A 20 -4.30 5.69 -0.59
N GLY A 21 -3.86 6.93 -0.54
CA GLY A 21 -2.68 7.31 0.23
C GLY A 21 -3.08 7.90 1.57
N ILE A 22 -2.36 7.51 2.62
CA ILE A 22 -2.57 8.01 3.98
C ILE A 22 -1.23 8.50 4.51
N ASP A 23 -1.21 9.71 5.04
CA ASP A 23 -0.02 10.24 5.71
C ASP A 23 -0.25 10.13 7.21
N ILE A 24 0.61 9.41 7.90
CA ILE A 24 0.48 9.22 9.34
C ILE A 24 1.86 9.05 9.97
N ASN A 25 2.10 9.73 11.09
CA ASN A 25 3.36 9.64 11.84
C ASN A 25 4.57 9.87 10.95
N GLU A 26 4.49 10.85 10.05
CA GLU A 26 5.56 11.22 9.10
C GLU A 26 5.84 10.13 8.07
N LYS A 27 4.94 9.15 7.94
CA LYS A 27 5.02 8.10 6.92
C LYS A 27 3.92 8.30 5.91
N SER A 28 4.22 7.99 4.65
CA SER A 28 3.22 7.96 3.59
C SER A 28 2.94 6.48 3.29
N ILE A 29 1.70 6.06 3.51
CA ILE A 29 1.27 4.66 3.40
C ILE A 29 0.23 4.55 2.29
N ALA A 30 0.33 3.52 1.48
CA ALA A 30 -0.69 3.19 0.49
C ALA A 30 -1.55 2.05 1.02
N LEU A 31 -2.86 2.23 0.96
CA LEU A 31 -3.83 1.20 1.32
C LEU A 31 -4.55 0.75 0.05
N TYR A 32 -4.68 -0.56 -0.10
CA TYR A 32 -5.30 -1.18 -1.27
C TYR A 32 -6.44 -2.07 -0.81
N GLN A 33 -7.51 -2.12 -1.59
CA GLN A 33 -8.54 -3.13 -1.37
C GLN A 33 -8.67 -3.98 -2.62
N VAL A 34 -8.46 -5.29 -2.48
CA VAL A 34 -8.57 -6.25 -3.57
C VAL A 34 -9.37 -7.44 -3.05
N GLU A 35 -10.46 -7.74 -3.72
CA GLU A 35 -11.33 -8.87 -3.35
C GLU A 35 -11.77 -8.84 -1.89
N GLY A 36 -12.03 -7.64 -1.38
CA GLY A 36 -12.46 -7.45 0.00
C GLY A 36 -11.35 -7.44 1.04
N GLU A 37 -10.12 -7.72 0.64
CA GLU A 37 -8.97 -7.71 1.54
C GLU A 37 -8.22 -6.39 1.46
N ILE A 38 -7.73 -5.92 2.60
CA ILE A 38 -6.95 -4.68 2.68
C ILE A 38 -5.47 -5.01 2.81
N TYR A 39 -4.64 -4.33 2.02
CA TYR A 39 -3.19 -4.44 2.07
C TYR A 39 -2.59 -3.06 2.28
N ALA A 40 -1.41 -3.00 2.88
CA ALA A 40 -0.72 -1.74 3.14
C ALA A 40 0.76 -1.86 2.76
N THR A 41 1.27 -0.84 2.07
CA THR A 41 2.68 -0.73 1.72
C THR A 41 3.15 0.69 1.97
N ASP A 42 4.48 0.91 1.90
CA ASP A 42 4.97 2.27 1.74
C ASP A 42 4.34 2.85 0.47
N ASN A 43 4.06 4.14 0.48
CA ASN A 43 3.44 4.82 -0.66
C ASN A 43 4.48 5.34 -1.66
N ILE A 44 5.73 5.52 -1.22
CA ILE A 44 6.78 6.04 -2.10
C ILE A 44 7.48 4.88 -2.80
N CYS A 45 7.49 4.93 -4.13
CA CYS A 45 8.10 3.89 -4.95
C CYS A 45 9.59 3.77 -4.63
N THR A 46 10.11 2.54 -4.60
CA THR A 46 11.54 2.28 -4.29
C THR A 46 12.47 2.78 -5.39
N ASN A 47 11.96 3.06 -6.58
CA ASN A 47 12.75 3.49 -7.74
C ASN A 47 12.48 4.95 -8.10
N GLY A 48 12.13 5.80 -7.15
CA GLY A 48 11.93 7.22 -7.41
C GLY A 48 10.97 7.84 -6.41
N ASN A 49 10.59 9.10 -6.63
CA ASN A 49 9.74 9.83 -5.71
C ASN A 49 8.25 9.75 -6.06
N ALA A 50 7.88 8.81 -6.91
CA ALA A 50 6.49 8.62 -7.29
C ALA A 50 5.69 8.03 -6.14
N ARG A 51 4.42 8.40 -6.05
CA ARG A 51 3.50 7.89 -5.04
C ARG A 51 2.69 6.76 -5.66
N LEU A 52 2.67 5.61 -5.01
CA LEU A 52 1.92 4.46 -5.52
C LEU A 52 0.42 4.72 -5.55
N CYS A 53 -0.08 5.59 -4.65
CA CYS A 53 -1.51 5.95 -4.68
C CYS A 53 -1.90 6.75 -5.92
N ASP A 54 -0.93 7.27 -6.67
CA ASP A 54 -1.17 7.94 -7.96
C ASP A 54 -1.03 6.97 -9.13
N GLY A 55 -0.70 5.71 -8.86
CA GLY A 55 -0.50 4.68 -9.87
C GLY A 55 -1.78 3.91 -10.19
N PHE A 56 -1.60 2.75 -10.78
CA PHE A 56 -2.71 1.94 -11.26
C PHE A 56 -2.69 0.56 -10.60
N LEU A 57 -3.78 0.23 -9.93
CA LEU A 57 -3.94 -1.10 -9.32
C LEU A 57 -4.67 -2.01 -10.31
N GLU A 58 -4.06 -3.16 -10.60
CA GLU A 58 -4.67 -4.19 -11.44
C GLU A 58 -4.52 -5.52 -10.71
N GLY A 59 -5.62 -6.11 -10.27
CA GLY A 59 -5.56 -7.29 -9.42
C GLY A 59 -4.77 -6.97 -8.16
N HIS A 60 -3.73 -7.76 -7.89
CA HIS A 60 -2.86 -7.57 -6.72
C HIS A 60 -1.58 -6.80 -7.05
N GLU A 61 -1.50 -6.20 -8.26
CA GLU A 61 -0.30 -5.48 -8.67
C GLU A 61 -0.55 -3.99 -8.77
N ILE A 62 0.29 -3.21 -8.10
CA ILE A 62 0.26 -1.75 -8.20
C ILE A 62 1.34 -1.28 -9.14
N GLU A 63 0.97 -0.53 -10.17
CA GLU A 63 1.91 0.02 -11.13
C GLU A 63 2.32 1.42 -10.70
N CYS A 64 3.63 1.63 -10.55
CA CYS A 64 4.20 2.94 -10.25
C CYS A 64 3.92 3.90 -11.42
N PRO A 65 3.47 5.14 -11.16
CA PRO A 65 3.19 6.08 -12.26
C PRO A 65 4.44 6.56 -12.99
N LEU A 66 5.63 6.43 -12.36
CA LEU A 66 6.90 6.67 -13.04
C LEU A 66 7.49 5.31 -13.42
N HIS A 67 8.02 5.18 -14.61
CA HIS A 67 8.76 3.99 -15.06
C HIS A 67 7.94 2.70 -15.19
N GLN A 68 6.66 2.72 -14.80
CA GLN A 68 5.75 1.59 -15.01
C GLN A 68 6.17 0.29 -14.34
N GLY A 69 6.99 0.36 -13.28
CA GLY A 69 7.32 -0.82 -12.48
C GLY A 69 6.12 -1.26 -11.64
N LYS A 70 6.05 -2.54 -11.31
CA LYS A 70 4.92 -3.11 -10.58
C LYS A 70 5.39 -3.83 -9.32
N PHE A 71 4.58 -3.71 -8.25
CA PHE A 71 4.77 -4.46 -7.02
C PHE A 71 3.53 -5.29 -6.74
N ASP A 72 3.73 -6.49 -6.17
CA ASP A 72 2.64 -7.27 -5.63
C ASP A 72 2.30 -6.73 -4.24
N VAL A 73 1.08 -6.24 -4.06
CA VAL A 73 0.70 -5.58 -2.80
C VAL A 73 0.59 -6.56 -1.62
N ARG A 74 0.49 -7.87 -1.89
CA ARG A 74 0.37 -8.89 -0.84
C ARG A 74 1.68 -9.10 -0.10
N ASN A 75 2.81 -8.99 -0.79
CA ASN A 75 4.13 -9.28 -0.22
C ASN A 75 5.17 -8.20 -0.52
N GLY A 76 4.81 -7.17 -1.28
CA GLY A 76 5.72 -6.07 -1.61
C GLY A 76 6.74 -6.40 -2.69
N LYS A 77 6.62 -7.53 -3.34
CA LYS A 77 7.65 -7.98 -4.27
C LYS A 77 7.67 -7.16 -5.55
N ALA A 78 8.87 -6.72 -5.97
CA ALA A 78 9.07 -6.06 -7.24
C ALA A 78 8.87 -7.10 -8.35
N MET A 79 7.93 -6.83 -9.27
CA MET A 79 7.48 -7.81 -10.25
C MET A 79 8.13 -7.65 -11.61
N CYS A 80 8.64 -6.46 -11.93
CA CYS A 80 9.24 -6.24 -13.24
C CYS A 80 10.18 -5.04 -13.22
N ALA A 81 11.11 -5.04 -14.20
CA ALA A 81 11.99 -3.90 -14.39
C ALA A 81 11.18 -2.62 -14.62
N PRO A 82 11.70 -1.45 -14.24
CA PRO A 82 13.04 -1.21 -13.72
C PRO A 82 13.21 -1.39 -12.21
N LEU A 83 12.22 -1.95 -11.52
CA LEU A 83 12.28 -2.14 -10.07
C LEU A 83 13.29 -3.21 -9.70
N THR A 84 14.16 -2.90 -8.75
CA THR A 84 15.15 -3.82 -8.22
C THR A 84 15.02 -4.07 -6.73
N GLU A 85 14.15 -3.29 -6.06
CA GLU A 85 13.94 -3.41 -4.63
C GLU A 85 12.44 -3.59 -4.35
N ASP A 86 12.14 -4.50 -3.41
CA ASP A 86 10.77 -4.71 -2.97
C ASP A 86 10.28 -3.50 -2.18
N ILE A 87 8.98 -3.28 -2.15
CA ILE A 87 8.36 -2.23 -1.34
C ILE A 87 8.04 -2.80 0.05
N ARG A 88 8.19 -1.98 1.07
CA ARG A 88 7.87 -2.39 2.44
C ARG A 88 6.38 -2.58 2.59
N ILE A 89 5.97 -3.72 3.17
CA ILE A 89 4.58 -3.98 3.53
C ILE A 89 4.40 -3.81 5.03
N TYR A 90 3.14 -3.56 5.42
CA TYR A 90 2.75 -3.41 6.81
C TYR A 90 1.62 -4.38 7.13
N PRO A 91 1.66 -5.04 8.30
CA PRO A 91 0.54 -5.87 8.73
C PRO A 91 -0.74 -5.03 8.87
N VAL A 92 -1.86 -5.60 8.48
CA VAL A 92 -3.17 -4.95 8.51
C VAL A 92 -4.14 -5.84 9.27
N LYS A 93 -5.00 -5.23 10.07
CA LYS A 93 -6.17 -5.92 10.62
C LYS A 93 -7.38 -5.00 10.58
N ILE A 94 -8.55 -5.61 10.56
CA ILE A 94 -9.81 -4.87 10.54
C ILE A 94 -10.51 -5.11 11.88
N GLU A 95 -10.87 -4.04 12.56
CA GLU A 95 -11.64 -4.11 13.81
C GLU A 95 -12.76 -3.09 13.75
N ASN A 96 -13.99 -3.56 13.94
CA ASN A 96 -15.17 -2.70 13.96
C ASN A 96 -15.26 -1.77 12.74
N GLY A 97 -14.92 -2.30 11.57
CA GLY A 97 -14.96 -1.53 10.31
C GLY A 97 -13.82 -0.53 10.15
N ARG A 98 -12.82 -0.56 11.04
CA ARG A 98 -11.65 0.31 10.98
C ARG A 98 -10.42 -0.46 10.49
N VAL A 99 -9.60 0.20 9.69
CA VAL A 99 -8.34 -0.35 9.21
C VAL A 99 -7.24 0.03 10.19
N LEU A 100 -6.58 -0.97 10.75
CA LEU A 100 -5.44 -0.78 11.64
C LEU A 100 -4.19 -1.31 10.93
N VAL A 101 -3.13 -0.54 11.01
CA VAL A 101 -1.85 -0.88 10.39
C VAL A 101 -0.79 -0.87 11.49
N GLU A 102 0.07 -1.89 11.48
CA GLU A 102 1.16 -1.98 12.44
C GLU A 102 2.36 -1.18 11.92
N LEU A 103 2.64 -0.10 12.60
CA LEU A 103 3.73 0.82 12.23
C LEU A 103 4.85 0.82 13.25
#